data_e7d613541a206a37cddf308ddd7883b5
#
_entry.id   e7d613541a206a37cddf308ddd7883b5
#
_cell.length_a   1.000
_cell.length_b   1.000
_cell.length_c   1.000
_cell.angle_alpha   90.00
_cell.angle_beta   90.00
_cell.angle_gamma   90.00
#
_symmetry.space_group_name_H-M   'P 1'
#
loop_
_entity.id
_entity.type
_entity.pdbx_description
1 polymer ?
#
loop_
_entity_poly.entity_id
_entity_poly.type
_entity_poly.pdbx_seq_one_letter_code
_entity_poly.pdbx_strand_id
1 'polypeptide(L)'
;MPAAVAAQGLGRWLRRPWWVWGVMGWASVVAHALESPLEMAAIYAETVDRRLAVPDDQAQRYASLLVNALQRAGLWALPDQYLVLVDRNPLVQAVFLYWKGADAPPQLIGASPASTGRPGRFDYFETPTGVFDHSTANLDFRAEGTRNQFGIRGYGLKGMRVFDLGWQPVAKGWGDHRVILMRLQMHATDPEFLEPFLGSAQSKGCIRIPASLNRLLDHYGLLDADYERALREGEARRLWMLLPQRQPTPWSGRYVVVIDSQPTGRPLWAPAPQARR
;
A
#
# COMPACT_ATOMS: atom_id res chain seq x y z
N MET A 1 36.30 79.16 36.15
CA MET A 1 37.73 79.18 36.45
C MET A 1 38.13 77.99 37.32
N PRO A 2 39.31 77.46 37.16
CA PRO A 2 40.09 77.16 35.95
C PRO A 2 40.37 75.68 35.76
N ALA A 3 40.81 75.38 34.65
CA ALA A 3 42.10 74.97 34.08
C ALA A 3 42.24 73.42 34.09
N ALA A 4 42.31 72.84 32.96
CA ALA A 4 43.41 72.53 32.06
C ALA A 4 44.38 71.39 32.56
N VAL A 5 44.66 70.50 31.76
CA VAL A 5 45.90 70.03 31.12
C VAL A 5 45.78 68.55 30.79
N ALA A 6 45.67 68.16 29.57
CA ALA A 6 46.64 67.63 28.63
C ALA A 6 47.40 66.36 29.09
N ALA A 7 47.36 65.27 28.38
CA ALA A 7 48.34 64.81 27.36
C ALA A 7 48.25 63.32 27.07
N GLN A 8 48.15 63.00 25.81
CA GLN A 8 48.97 62.10 25.00
C GLN A 8 49.15 60.65 25.42
N GLY A 9 48.89 59.79 24.47
CA GLY A 9 49.64 58.58 24.32
C GLY A 9 49.01 57.44 23.54
N LEU A 10 49.08 57.42 22.23
CA LEU A 10 49.46 56.39 21.30
C LEU A 10 49.11 54.89 21.64
N GLY A 11 48.40 54.26 20.76
CA GLY A 11 48.37 52.83 20.75
C GLY A 11 47.30 52.19 19.78
N ARG A 12 47.53 52.38 18.46
CA ARG A 12 46.80 51.65 17.40
C ARG A 12 47.08 50.18 17.52
N TRP A 13 46.10 49.35 17.69
CA TRP A 13 46.12 47.96 17.18
C TRP A 13 44.75 47.63 16.64
N LEU A 14 44.66 47.62 15.30
CA LEU A 14 43.58 47.11 14.50
C LEU A 14 43.53 45.57 14.69
N ARG A 15 42.51 45.05 15.33
CA ARG A 15 42.17 43.66 15.21
C ARG A 15 40.91 43.55 14.35
N ARG A 16 41.09 43.10 13.11
CA ARG A 16 40.02 42.70 12.20
C ARG A 16 39.32 41.45 12.79
N PRO A 17 38.00 41.40 12.93
CA PRO A 17 37.30 40.16 13.15
C PRO A 17 37.23 39.42 11.81
N TRP A 18 37.79 38.23 11.77
CA TRP A 18 37.64 37.30 10.69
C TRP A 18 36.23 36.69 10.79
N TRP A 19 35.33 37.18 9.97
CA TRP A 19 34.04 36.51 9.72
C TRP A 19 34.35 35.28 8.87
N VAL A 20 34.46 34.14 9.53
CA VAL A 20 34.45 32.83 8.86
C VAL A 20 32.99 32.59 8.45
N TRP A 21 32.71 32.81 7.19
CA TRP A 21 31.49 32.34 6.55
C TRP A 21 31.58 30.82 6.46
N GLY A 22 30.99 30.15 7.44
CA GLY A 22 30.70 28.71 7.33
C GLY A 22 29.66 28.54 6.22
N VAL A 23 30.11 28.12 5.06
CA VAL A 23 29.23 27.60 4.02
C VAL A 23 28.65 26.29 4.57
N MET A 24 27.48 26.35 5.19
CA MET A 24 26.65 25.18 5.41
C MET A 24 26.24 24.68 4.04
N GLY A 25 26.97 23.72 3.52
CA GLY A 25 26.55 22.95 2.35
C GLY A 25 25.25 22.24 2.68
N TRP A 26 24.16 22.75 2.16
CA TRP A 26 22.91 22.02 2.10
C TRP A 26 23.15 20.86 1.17
N ALA A 27 23.41 19.68 1.72
CA ALA A 27 23.30 18.45 0.95
C ALA A 27 21.85 18.32 0.56
N SER A 28 21.52 18.73 -0.66
CA SER A 28 20.24 18.41 -1.28
C SER A 28 20.18 16.90 -1.37
N VAL A 29 19.40 16.27 -0.50
CA VAL A 29 18.98 14.89 -0.69
C VAL A 29 18.13 14.91 -1.93
N VAL A 30 18.74 14.60 -3.07
CA VAL A 30 18.01 14.32 -4.30
C VAL A 30 17.22 13.07 -3.99
N ALA A 31 15.91 13.22 -3.76
CA ALA A 31 15.01 12.10 -3.72
C ALA A 31 15.08 11.45 -5.11
N HIS A 32 15.79 10.32 -5.20
CA HIS A 32 15.78 9.53 -6.42
C HIS A 32 14.35 9.01 -6.60
N ALA A 33 13.71 9.42 -7.68
CA ALA A 33 12.48 8.76 -8.10
C ALA A 33 12.81 7.28 -8.33
N LEU A 34 11.91 6.37 -7.90
CA LEU A 34 12.07 4.94 -8.15
C LEU A 34 12.24 4.70 -9.65
N GLU A 35 13.44 4.26 -10.04
CA GLU A 35 13.85 4.17 -11.45
C GLU A 35 13.60 2.77 -12.05
N SER A 36 13.28 1.75 -11.23
CA SER A 36 13.08 0.40 -11.75
C SER A 36 12.19 -0.51 -10.88
N PRO A 37 11.54 -1.51 -11.49
CA PRO A 37 10.84 -2.57 -10.74
C PRO A 37 11.76 -3.39 -9.83
N LEU A 38 13.05 -3.53 -10.17
CA LEU A 38 14.04 -4.22 -9.35
C LEU A 38 14.32 -3.47 -8.03
N GLU A 39 14.38 -2.15 -8.09
CA GLU A 39 14.52 -1.31 -6.91
C GLU A 39 13.30 -1.44 -5.99
N MET A 40 12.09 -1.44 -6.54
CA MET A 40 10.88 -1.70 -5.76
C MET A 40 10.89 -3.10 -5.14
N ALA A 41 11.40 -4.12 -5.82
CA ALA A 41 11.53 -5.45 -5.25
C ALA A 41 12.51 -5.48 -4.06
N ALA A 42 13.63 -4.75 -4.16
CA ALA A 42 14.58 -4.59 -3.05
C ALA A 42 13.92 -3.86 -1.85
N ILE A 43 13.23 -2.75 -2.10
CA ILE A 43 12.48 -2.01 -1.07
C ILE A 43 11.41 -2.90 -0.43
N TYR A 44 10.66 -3.68 -1.23
CA TYR A 44 9.68 -4.63 -0.72
C TYR A 44 10.34 -5.65 0.21
N ALA A 45 11.48 -6.22 -0.21
CA ALA A 45 12.22 -7.21 0.56
C ALA A 45 12.77 -6.64 1.89
N GLU A 46 13.10 -5.35 1.93
CA GLU A 46 13.60 -4.68 3.12
C GLU A 46 12.47 -4.25 4.07
N THR A 47 11.39 -3.68 3.53
CA THR A 47 10.40 -2.95 4.34
C THR A 47 9.16 -3.77 4.69
N VAL A 48 8.80 -4.80 3.91
CA VAL A 48 7.65 -5.66 4.20
C VAL A 48 8.09 -6.84 5.07
N ASP A 49 7.61 -6.90 6.29
CA ASP A 49 7.99 -7.89 7.31
C ASP A 49 7.37 -9.29 7.08
N ARG A 50 6.16 -9.36 6.53
CA ARG A 50 5.44 -10.61 6.25
C ARG A 50 5.48 -10.94 4.77
N ARG A 51 6.55 -11.62 4.34
CA ARG A 51 6.77 -12.03 2.96
C ARG A 51 6.53 -13.52 2.77
N LEU A 52 6.11 -13.88 1.56
CA LEU A 52 5.98 -15.27 1.11
C LEU A 52 7.08 -15.56 0.08
N ALA A 53 7.76 -16.68 0.25
CA ALA A 53 8.76 -17.17 -0.71
C ALA A 53 8.04 -17.93 -1.83
N VAL A 54 7.49 -17.20 -2.80
CA VAL A 54 6.77 -17.76 -3.95
C VAL A 54 7.79 -18.30 -4.96
N PRO A 55 7.77 -19.59 -5.34
CA PRO A 55 8.64 -20.13 -6.38
C PRO A 55 8.39 -19.48 -7.74
N ASP A 56 9.41 -19.44 -8.60
CA ASP A 56 9.34 -18.75 -9.90
C ASP A 56 8.24 -19.31 -10.81
N ASP A 57 8.06 -20.63 -10.84
CA ASP A 57 6.98 -21.29 -11.59
C ASP A 57 5.59 -20.84 -11.11
N GLN A 58 5.43 -20.68 -9.80
CA GLN A 58 4.20 -20.16 -9.20
C GLN A 58 4.04 -18.67 -9.47
N ALA A 59 5.09 -17.87 -9.39
CA ALA A 59 5.07 -16.47 -9.77
C ALA A 59 4.60 -16.28 -11.21
N GLN A 60 5.11 -17.08 -12.15
CA GLN A 60 4.69 -17.07 -13.56
C GLN A 60 3.25 -17.56 -13.75
N ARG A 61 2.82 -18.59 -13.01
CA ARG A 61 1.43 -19.05 -13.02
C ARG A 61 0.49 -17.93 -12.56
N TYR A 62 0.79 -17.25 -11.47
CA TYR A 62 -0.02 -16.13 -10.97
C TYR A 62 0.03 -14.91 -11.90
N ALA A 63 1.15 -14.63 -12.56
CA ALA A 63 1.23 -13.64 -13.62
C ALA A 63 0.25 -13.95 -14.78
N SER A 64 0.17 -15.21 -15.18
CA SER A 64 -0.79 -15.67 -16.21
C SER A 64 -2.25 -15.53 -15.75
N LEU A 65 -2.55 -15.86 -14.50
CA LEU A 65 -3.88 -15.68 -13.91
C LEU A 65 -4.28 -14.21 -13.85
N LEU A 66 -3.33 -13.32 -13.51
CA LEU A 66 -3.51 -11.86 -13.51
C LEU A 66 -3.85 -11.36 -14.92
N VAL A 67 -3.04 -11.71 -15.93
CA VAL A 67 -3.28 -11.33 -17.33
C VAL A 67 -4.65 -11.81 -17.80
N ASN A 68 -5.00 -13.07 -17.54
CA ASN A 68 -6.29 -13.64 -17.91
C ASN A 68 -7.47 -12.91 -17.25
N ALA A 69 -7.32 -12.47 -15.99
CA ALA A 69 -8.36 -11.69 -15.30
C ALA A 69 -8.53 -10.30 -15.91
N LEU A 70 -7.42 -9.61 -16.22
CA LEU A 70 -7.43 -8.31 -16.89
C LEU A 70 -8.08 -8.40 -18.27
N GLN A 71 -7.72 -9.41 -19.05
CA GLN A 71 -8.29 -9.65 -20.39
C GLN A 71 -9.80 -9.90 -20.34
N ARG A 72 -10.27 -10.71 -19.41
CA ARG A 72 -11.73 -10.91 -19.20
C ARG A 72 -12.47 -9.63 -18.79
N ALA A 73 -11.78 -8.69 -18.17
CA ALA A 73 -12.31 -7.37 -17.85
C ALA A 73 -12.20 -6.35 -19.00
N GLY A 74 -11.71 -6.76 -20.20
CA GLY A 74 -11.53 -5.88 -21.34
C GLY A 74 -10.28 -4.99 -21.25
N LEU A 75 -9.38 -5.26 -20.32
CA LEU A 75 -8.15 -4.49 -20.10
C LEU A 75 -6.97 -5.16 -20.84
N TRP A 76 -6.94 -5.02 -22.18
CA TRP A 76 -5.96 -5.66 -23.05
C TRP A 76 -4.63 -4.91 -23.13
N ALA A 77 -4.69 -3.57 -23.13
CA ALA A 77 -3.52 -2.71 -23.29
C ALA A 77 -3.43 -1.76 -22.09
N LEU A 78 -2.64 -2.14 -21.11
CA LEU A 78 -2.34 -1.30 -19.95
C LEU A 78 -0.93 -0.70 -20.14
N PRO A 79 -0.73 0.57 -19.75
CA PRO A 79 0.61 1.14 -19.67
C PRO A 79 1.42 0.45 -18.59
N ASP A 80 2.70 0.74 -18.55
CA ASP A 80 3.59 0.31 -17.48
C ASP A 80 3.04 0.71 -16.12
N GLN A 81 2.81 -0.26 -15.24
CA GLN A 81 2.22 0.01 -13.93
C GLN A 81 2.40 -1.12 -12.93
N TYR A 82 2.24 -0.78 -11.65
CA TYR A 82 2.07 -1.77 -10.59
C TYR A 82 0.61 -2.26 -10.52
N LEU A 83 0.45 -3.54 -10.18
CA LEU A 83 -0.84 -4.21 -10.02
C LEU A 83 -0.84 -5.02 -8.73
N VAL A 84 -1.95 -4.99 -8.01
CA VAL A 84 -2.16 -5.86 -6.86
C VAL A 84 -3.06 -7.02 -7.26
N LEU A 85 -2.58 -8.24 -7.04
CA LEU A 85 -3.35 -9.46 -7.24
C LEU A 85 -3.62 -10.10 -5.87
N VAL A 86 -4.85 -10.50 -5.61
CA VAL A 86 -5.25 -11.18 -4.37
C VAL A 86 -5.85 -12.53 -4.73
N ASP A 87 -5.33 -13.59 -4.15
CA ASP A 87 -5.95 -14.90 -4.21
C ASP A 87 -6.78 -15.15 -2.95
N ARG A 88 -8.11 -15.16 -3.13
CA ARG A 88 -9.06 -15.39 -2.03
C ARG A 88 -9.24 -16.85 -1.65
N ASN A 89 -8.65 -17.79 -2.41
CA ASN A 89 -8.82 -19.22 -2.14
C ASN A 89 -8.44 -19.57 -0.69
N PRO A 90 -9.26 -20.33 0.07
CA PRO A 90 -8.96 -20.66 1.47
C PRO A 90 -7.64 -21.40 1.69
N LEU A 91 -7.12 -22.05 0.65
CA LEU A 91 -5.85 -22.76 0.67
C LEU A 91 -4.66 -21.84 0.34
N VAL A 92 -4.89 -20.59 -0.06
CA VAL A 92 -3.84 -19.64 -0.45
C VAL A 92 -3.87 -18.40 0.42
N GLN A 93 -4.89 -17.54 0.30
CA GLN A 93 -5.03 -16.31 1.09
C GLN A 93 -3.76 -15.44 1.05
N ALA A 94 -3.38 -15.02 -0.16
CA ALA A 94 -2.17 -14.25 -0.42
C ALA A 94 -2.47 -13.01 -1.26
N VAL A 95 -1.64 -11.99 -1.11
CA VAL A 95 -1.59 -10.79 -1.92
C VAL A 95 -0.22 -10.69 -2.59
N PHE A 96 -0.22 -10.37 -3.87
CA PHE A 96 0.96 -10.25 -4.71
C PHE A 96 1.02 -8.83 -5.28
N LEU A 97 2.20 -8.23 -5.27
CA LEU A 97 2.51 -7.01 -6.00
C LEU A 97 3.24 -7.40 -7.28
N TYR A 98 2.67 -7.03 -8.42
CA TYR A 98 3.27 -7.24 -9.73
C TYR A 98 3.64 -5.93 -10.40
N TRP A 99 4.72 -5.94 -11.15
CA TRP A 99 5.03 -4.96 -12.16
C TRP A 99 4.56 -5.47 -13.52
N LYS A 100 3.80 -4.67 -14.25
CA LYS A 100 3.35 -4.97 -15.61
C LYS A 100 3.93 -3.94 -16.57
N GLY A 101 4.99 -4.32 -17.31
CA GLY A 101 5.44 -3.59 -18.48
C GLY A 101 4.48 -3.77 -19.64
N ALA A 102 4.38 -2.78 -20.55
CA ALA A 102 3.45 -2.81 -21.67
C ALA A 102 3.61 -4.08 -22.51
N ASP A 103 4.85 -4.43 -22.86
CA ASP A 103 5.19 -5.50 -23.80
C ASP A 103 5.81 -6.74 -23.15
N ALA A 104 5.76 -6.84 -21.81
CA ALA A 104 6.36 -7.95 -21.08
C ALA A 104 5.35 -8.65 -20.15
N PRO A 105 5.57 -9.95 -19.85
CA PRO A 105 4.81 -10.62 -18.80
C PRO A 105 4.96 -9.91 -17.46
N PRO A 106 3.93 -9.90 -16.60
CA PRO A 106 4.04 -9.32 -15.26
C PRO A 106 5.15 -9.98 -14.45
N GLN A 107 5.98 -9.14 -13.82
CA GLN A 107 7.07 -9.55 -12.93
C GLN A 107 6.62 -9.44 -11.47
N LEU A 108 6.82 -10.50 -10.68
CA LEU A 108 6.53 -10.47 -9.26
C LEU A 108 7.54 -9.56 -8.54
N ILE A 109 7.02 -8.58 -7.82
CA ILE A 109 7.79 -7.70 -6.93
C ILE A 109 7.87 -8.31 -5.53
N GLY A 110 6.77 -8.88 -5.06
CA GLY A 110 6.71 -9.56 -3.79
C GLY A 110 5.31 -10.07 -3.46
N ALA A 111 5.23 -10.92 -2.46
CA ALA A 111 3.98 -11.49 -1.98
C ALA A 111 3.92 -11.50 -0.45
N SER A 112 2.71 -11.37 0.08
CA SER A 112 2.42 -11.37 1.52
C SER A 112 1.16 -12.17 1.82
N PRO A 113 0.98 -12.68 3.06
CA PRO A 113 -0.29 -13.26 3.46
C PRO A 113 -1.40 -12.21 3.45
N ALA A 114 -2.59 -12.60 3.04
CA ALA A 114 -3.80 -11.79 3.11
C ALA A 114 -4.88 -12.48 3.94
N SER A 115 -5.99 -11.77 4.19
CA SER A 115 -7.19 -12.37 4.76
C SER A 115 -8.40 -11.75 4.07
N THR A 116 -9.18 -12.59 3.41
CA THR A 116 -10.39 -12.21 2.69
C THR A 116 -11.65 -12.62 3.44
N GLY A 117 -12.81 -12.38 2.85
CA GLY A 117 -14.11 -12.67 3.44
C GLY A 117 -14.32 -14.15 3.75
N ARG A 118 -14.91 -14.42 4.91
CA ARG A 118 -15.30 -15.77 5.34
C ARG A 118 -16.83 -15.88 5.40
N PRO A 119 -17.48 -16.37 4.36
CA PRO A 119 -18.93 -16.57 4.35
C PRO A 119 -19.37 -17.59 5.42
N GLY A 120 -20.67 -17.66 5.68
CA GLY A 120 -21.28 -18.63 6.62
C GLY A 120 -21.74 -18.03 7.95
N ARG A 121 -21.64 -16.72 8.13
CA ARG A 121 -22.20 -15.97 9.29
C ARG A 121 -22.97 -14.76 8.82
N PHE A 122 -23.90 -14.27 9.63
CA PHE A 122 -24.59 -13.02 9.38
C PHE A 122 -23.58 -11.87 9.18
N ASP A 123 -23.77 -11.05 8.15
CA ASP A 123 -22.94 -9.91 7.78
C ASP A 123 -21.47 -10.29 7.37
N TYR A 124 -21.27 -11.56 6.99
CA TYR A 124 -19.99 -12.03 6.43
C TYR A 124 -20.18 -12.42 4.97
N PHE A 125 -19.49 -11.69 4.09
CA PHE A 125 -19.48 -11.92 2.65
C PHE A 125 -18.27 -12.70 2.22
N GLU A 126 -18.35 -13.37 1.11
CA GLU A 126 -17.19 -13.78 0.35
C GLU A 126 -16.63 -12.58 -0.41
N THR A 127 -15.32 -12.37 -0.39
CA THR A 127 -14.71 -11.29 -1.20
C THR A 127 -14.97 -11.59 -2.68
N PRO A 128 -15.58 -10.66 -3.45
CA PRO A 128 -15.87 -10.93 -4.86
C PRO A 128 -14.61 -11.06 -5.69
N THR A 129 -14.63 -11.93 -6.71
CA THR A 129 -13.59 -12.00 -7.74
C THR A 129 -13.85 -10.98 -8.84
N GLY A 130 -12.78 -10.44 -9.43
CA GLY A 130 -12.88 -9.44 -10.50
C GLY A 130 -11.68 -8.52 -10.55
N VAL A 131 -11.77 -7.51 -11.39
CA VAL A 131 -10.82 -6.40 -11.47
C VAL A 131 -11.51 -5.16 -10.92
N PHE A 132 -10.96 -4.62 -9.86
CA PHE A 132 -11.51 -3.48 -9.13
C PHE A 132 -10.66 -2.25 -9.35
N ASP A 133 -11.32 -1.17 -9.77
CA ASP A 133 -10.69 0.11 -10.03
C ASP A 133 -10.51 0.88 -8.71
N HIS A 134 -9.30 1.30 -8.43
CA HIS A 134 -8.98 2.21 -7.33
C HIS A 134 -8.92 3.63 -7.87
N SER A 135 -9.94 4.42 -7.61
CA SER A 135 -10.10 5.74 -8.21
C SER A 135 -10.71 6.77 -7.25
N THR A 136 -10.58 8.04 -7.62
CA THR A 136 -11.16 9.16 -6.87
C THR A 136 -12.69 9.20 -6.87
N ALA A 137 -13.36 8.31 -7.60
CA ALA A 137 -14.81 8.12 -7.50
C ALA A 137 -15.22 7.55 -6.13
N ASN A 138 -14.33 6.79 -5.49
CA ASN A 138 -14.48 6.28 -4.13
C ASN A 138 -13.24 6.69 -3.33
N LEU A 139 -13.34 7.82 -2.62
CA LEU A 139 -12.19 8.35 -1.90
C LEU A 139 -11.77 7.43 -0.76
N ASP A 140 -10.49 7.22 -0.69
CA ASP A 140 -9.84 6.58 0.46
C ASP A 140 -10.00 7.42 1.73
N PHE A 141 -9.71 6.78 2.84
CA PHE A 141 -9.63 7.45 4.14
C PHE A 141 -8.49 6.91 4.98
N ARG A 142 -8.24 7.56 6.12
CA ARG A 142 -7.25 7.14 7.10
C ARG A 142 -7.92 6.48 8.29
N ALA A 143 -7.40 5.33 8.70
CA ALA A 143 -7.87 4.62 9.87
C ALA A 143 -7.74 5.50 11.14
N GLU A 144 -8.77 5.55 11.95
CA GLU A 144 -8.74 6.28 13.24
C GLU A 144 -7.86 5.59 14.28
N GLY A 145 -7.62 4.29 14.11
CA GLY A 145 -6.87 3.47 15.07
C GLY A 145 -7.65 3.14 16.35
N THR A 146 -8.95 3.40 16.36
CA THR A 146 -9.83 3.11 17.48
C THR A 146 -9.99 1.59 17.70
N ARG A 147 -10.10 1.18 18.96
CA ARG A 147 -10.33 -0.22 19.33
C ARG A 147 -11.84 -0.47 19.51
N ASN A 148 -12.31 -1.58 18.99
CA ASN A 148 -13.69 -2.04 19.24
C ASN A 148 -13.83 -2.62 20.66
N GLN A 149 -15.04 -3.10 21.00
CA GLN A 149 -15.33 -3.72 22.30
C GLN A 149 -14.45 -4.92 22.67
N PHE A 150 -13.75 -5.51 21.71
CA PHE A 150 -12.81 -6.62 21.91
C PHE A 150 -11.34 -6.14 21.94
N GLY A 151 -11.10 -4.84 22.00
CA GLY A 151 -9.76 -4.27 22.00
C GLY A 151 -9.03 -4.31 20.64
N ILE A 152 -9.72 -4.62 19.54
CA ILE A 152 -9.15 -4.84 18.22
C ILE A 152 -9.35 -3.61 17.32
N ARG A 153 -8.31 -3.20 16.57
CA ARG A 153 -8.36 -2.15 15.56
C ARG A 153 -8.76 -2.75 14.21
N GLY A 154 -9.96 -2.41 13.74
CA GLY A 154 -10.52 -3.01 12.51
C GLY A 154 -9.70 -2.71 11.26
N TYR A 155 -9.19 -1.47 11.12
CA TYR A 155 -8.46 -0.95 9.97
C TYR A 155 -6.95 -0.75 10.22
N GLY A 156 -6.39 -1.39 11.25
CA GLY A 156 -4.99 -1.22 11.61
C GLY A 156 -4.72 -0.02 12.53
N LEU A 157 -3.49 0.45 12.55
CA LEU A 157 -3.07 1.58 13.37
C LEU A 157 -3.62 2.91 12.83
N LYS A 158 -3.67 3.90 13.72
CA LYS A 158 -4.06 5.27 13.33
C LYS A 158 -3.23 5.78 12.15
N GLY A 159 -3.92 6.37 11.18
CA GLY A 159 -3.29 6.96 10.00
C GLY A 159 -3.01 5.97 8.86
N MET A 160 -3.19 4.66 9.04
CA MET A 160 -3.09 3.70 7.93
C MET A 160 -4.15 3.95 6.88
N ARG A 161 -3.78 3.79 5.62
CA ARG A 161 -4.67 4.05 4.49
C ARG A 161 -5.64 2.90 4.30
N VAL A 162 -6.89 3.24 4.04
CA VAL A 162 -7.93 2.32 3.61
C VAL A 162 -8.21 2.60 2.14
N PHE A 163 -7.78 1.69 1.28
CA PHE A 163 -7.98 1.75 -0.17
C PHE A 163 -9.42 1.34 -0.47
N ASP A 164 -10.20 2.24 -1.02
CA ASP A 164 -11.63 2.04 -1.29
C ASP A 164 -11.88 1.61 -2.73
N LEU A 165 -12.38 0.42 -2.91
CA LEU A 165 -12.66 -0.18 -4.22
C LEU A 165 -14.16 -0.08 -4.59
N GLY A 166 -14.92 0.74 -3.85
CA GLY A 166 -16.31 1.03 -4.13
C GLY A 166 -17.31 -0.05 -3.72
N TRP A 167 -18.55 0.16 -4.12
CA TRP A 167 -19.67 -0.73 -3.84
C TRP A 167 -19.74 -1.84 -4.89
N GLN A 168 -19.71 -3.10 -4.42
CA GLN A 168 -19.66 -4.29 -5.26
C GLN A 168 -20.90 -5.17 -5.01
N PRO A 169 -21.53 -5.69 -6.07
CA PRO A 169 -22.60 -6.66 -5.93
C PRO A 169 -22.02 -8.01 -5.49
N VAL A 170 -22.49 -8.51 -4.35
CA VAL A 170 -22.07 -9.81 -3.81
C VAL A 170 -23.24 -10.58 -3.26
N ALA A 171 -23.21 -11.89 -3.37
CA ALA A 171 -24.18 -12.74 -2.71
C ALA A 171 -23.95 -12.74 -1.19
N LYS A 172 -25.01 -12.63 -0.42
CA LYS A 172 -24.94 -12.82 1.03
C LYS A 172 -24.43 -14.22 1.33
N GLY A 173 -23.46 -14.34 2.22
CA GLY A 173 -23.00 -15.64 2.72
C GLY A 173 -23.96 -16.31 3.71
N TRP A 174 -25.20 -15.78 3.87
CA TRP A 174 -26.19 -16.22 4.84
C TRP A 174 -27.62 -16.02 4.34
N GLY A 175 -28.57 -16.69 4.98
CA GLY A 175 -30.01 -16.53 4.75
C GLY A 175 -30.43 -16.87 3.33
N ASP A 176 -31.05 -15.94 2.64
CA ASP A 176 -31.61 -16.12 1.29
C ASP A 176 -30.59 -16.01 0.15
N HIS A 177 -29.32 -15.81 0.44
CA HIS A 177 -28.20 -15.66 -0.51
C HIS A 177 -28.42 -14.62 -1.63
N ARG A 178 -29.34 -13.66 -1.45
CA ARG A 178 -29.57 -12.61 -2.43
C ARG A 178 -28.32 -11.77 -2.62
N VAL A 179 -28.15 -11.25 -3.85
CA VAL A 179 -27.11 -10.29 -4.18
C VAL A 179 -27.48 -8.93 -3.57
N ILE A 180 -26.55 -8.36 -2.81
CA ILE A 180 -26.65 -7.02 -2.25
C ILE A 180 -25.35 -6.26 -2.48
N LEU A 181 -25.33 -4.95 -2.23
CA LEU A 181 -24.11 -4.17 -2.34
C LEU A 181 -23.29 -4.25 -1.05
N MET A 182 -22.01 -4.54 -1.21
CA MET A 182 -21.00 -4.50 -0.15
C MET A 182 -19.90 -3.51 -0.55
N ARG A 183 -19.46 -2.66 0.37
CA ARG A 183 -18.31 -1.79 0.12
C ARG A 183 -17.03 -2.61 0.25
N LEU A 184 -16.33 -2.78 -0.88
CA LEU A 184 -15.08 -3.50 -0.93
C LEU A 184 -13.93 -2.57 -0.61
N GLN A 185 -13.09 -2.95 0.36
CA GLN A 185 -11.94 -2.19 0.78
C GLN A 185 -10.73 -3.09 0.96
N MET A 186 -9.53 -2.55 0.71
CA MET A 186 -8.26 -3.18 1.08
C MET A 186 -7.58 -2.32 2.15
N HIS A 187 -7.18 -2.93 3.26
CA HIS A 187 -6.66 -2.21 4.41
C HIS A 187 -5.74 -3.07 5.28
N ALA A 188 -4.96 -2.42 6.12
CA ALA A 188 -4.22 -3.11 7.18
C ALA A 188 -5.17 -3.73 8.21
N THR A 189 -4.66 -4.65 8.99
CA THR A 189 -5.37 -5.19 10.15
C THR A 189 -4.64 -4.85 11.45
N ASP A 190 -5.20 -5.24 12.60
CA ASP A 190 -4.53 -5.03 13.88
C ASP A 190 -3.22 -5.83 13.94
N PRO A 191 -2.06 -5.17 14.06
CA PRO A 191 -0.77 -5.86 14.00
C PRO A 191 -0.51 -6.75 15.21
N GLU A 192 -1.12 -6.45 16.36
CA GLU A 192 -0.95 -7.21 17.59
C GLU A 192 -1.83 -8.47 17.60
N PHE A 193 -3.10 -8.33 17.17
CA PHE A 193 -4.11 -9.36 17.37
C PHE A 193 -4.54 -10.09 16.09
N LEU A 194 -4.48 -9.47 14.93
CA LEU A 194 -5.04 -10.06 13.71
C LEU A 194 -4.01 -10.39 12.63
N GLU A 195 -2.89 -9.69 12.55
CA GLU A 195 -1.84 -10.01 11.57
C GLU A 195 -1.29 -11.44 11.69
N PRO A 196 -1.13 -12.04 12.88
CA PRO A 196 -0.71 -13.43 12.99
C PRO A 196 -1.63 -14.43 12.29
N PHE A 197 -2.89 -14.06 12.04
CA PHE A 197 -3.90 -14.88 11.39
C PHE A 197 -4.08 -14.58 9.89
N LEU A 198 -3.31 -13.66 9.32
CA LEU A 198 -3.23 -13.51 7.86
C LEU A 198 -2.80 -14.84 7.22
N GLY A 199 -3.36 -15.17 6.07
CA GLY A 199 -3.26 -16.48 5.44
C GLY A 199 -4.49 -17.35 5.67
N SER A 200 -5.54 -16.80 6.30
CA SER A 200 -6.85 -17.46 6.43
C SER A 200 -8.00 -16.47 6.18
N ALA A 201 -9.09 -16.95 5.60
CA ALA A 201 -10.29 -16.14 5.36
C ALA A 201 -10.97 -15.82 6.71
N GLN A 202 -11.02 -14.54 7.10
CA GLN A 202 -11.55 -14.12 8.40
C GLN A 202 -12.25 -12.76 8.37
N SER A 203 -12.21 -12.03 7.26
CA SER A 203 -12.85 -10.73 7.17
C SER A 203 -14.36 -10.85 6.92
N LYS A 204 -15.05 -9.71 6.98
CA LYS A 204 -16.46 -9.61 6.58
C LYS A 204 -16.65 -9.40 5.06
N GLY A 205 -15.57 -9.49 4.27
CA GLY A 205 -15.58 -9.27 2.83
C GLY A 205 -14.43 -8.40 2.34
N CYS A 206 -13.90 -7.51 3.15
CA CYS A 206 -12.73 -6.68 2.82
C CYS A 206 -11.45 -7.52 2.71
N ILE A 207 -10.45 -6.98 2.02
CA ILE A 207 -9.12 -7.55 1.89
C ILE A 207 -8.23 -6.98 2.99
N ARG A 208 -7.75 -7.84 3.89
CA ARG A 208 -6.79 -7.46 4.93
C ARG A 208 -5.38 -7.81 4.49
N ILE A 209 -4.46 -6.87 4.65
CA ILE A 209 -3.04 -7.01 4.31
C ILE A 209 -2.15 -6.65 5.51
N PRO A 210 -0.86 -7.02 5.51
CA PRO A 210 0.08 -6.59 6.54
C PRO A 210 0.20 -5.08 6.62
N ALA A 211 0.44 -4.55 7.82
CA ALA A 211 0.63 -3.12 8.05
C ALA A 211 1.84 -2.56 7.29
N SER A 212 2.92 -3.33 7.18
CA SER A 212 4.12 -2.96 6.42
C SER A 212 3.83 -2.85 4.92
N LEU A 213 3.07 -3.79 4.35
CA LEU A 213 2.64 -3.70 2.94
C LEU A 213 1.71 -2.52 2.71
N ASN A 214 0.77 -2.24 3.63
CA ASN A 214 -0.10 -1.07 3.53
C ASN A 214 0.70 0.24 3.46
N ARG A 215 1.73 0.37 4.32
CA ARG A 215 2.64 1.53 4.31
C ARG A 215 3.42 1.64 3.00
N LEU A 216 3.92 0.54 2.46
CA LEU A 216 4.63 0.52 1.18
C LEU A 216 3.73 1.01 0.04
N LEU A 217 2.52 0.45 -0.09
CA LEU A 217 1.54 0.85 -1.12
C LEU A 217 1.21 2.35 -1.03
N ASP A 218 1.02 2.87 0.19
CA ASP A 218 0.68 4.25 0.46
C ASP A 218 1.85 5.21 0.22
N HIS A 219 3.05 4.84 0.71
CA HIS A 219 4.24 5.70 0.60
C HIS A 219 4.67 5.93 -0.85
N TYR A 220 4.66 4.86 -1.64
CA TYR A 220 5.06 4.91 -3.05
C TYR A 220 3.88 5.12 -4.01
N GLY A 221 2.66 5.30 -3.50
CA GLY A 221 1.48 5.55 -4.32
C GLY A 221 1.25 4.46 -5.38
N LEU A 222 1.53 3.18 -5.04
CA LEU A 222 1.58 2.10 -6.03
C LEU A 222 0.24 1.83 -6.72
N LEU A 223 -0.88 2.30 -6.14
CA LEU A 223 -2.22 2.21 -6.70
C LEU A 223 -2.83 3.58 -7.05
N ASP A 224 -2.05 4.65 -7.02
CA ASP A 224 -2.54 6.03 -7.00
C ASP A 224 -2.62 6.71 -8.38
N ALA A 225 -2.64 5.98 -9.51
CA ALA A 225 -2.65 6.58 -10.84
C ALA A 225 -3.75 7.64 -11.02
N ASP A 226 -4.96 7.37 -10.53
CA ASP A 226 -6.08 8.29 -10.63
C ASP A 226 -5.95 9.48 -9.65
N TYR A 227 -5.45 9.22 -8.45
CA TYR A 227 -5.17 10.25 -7.45
C TYR A 227 -4.07 11.20 -7.90
N GLU A 228 -2.99 10.67 -8.51
CA GLU A 228 -1.91 11.49 -9.07
C GLU A 228 -2.38 12.33 -10.25
N ARG A 229 -3.30 11.79 -11.08
CA ARG A 229 -3.94 12.55 -12.14
C ARG A 229 -4.77 13.70 -11.55
N ALA A 230 -5.62 13.44 -10.58
CA ALA A 230 -6.47 14.43 -9.92
C ALA A 230 -5.64 15.53 -9.21
N LEU A 231 -4.48 15.18 -8.61
CA LEU A 231 -3.55 16.18 -8.06
C LEU A 231 -3.03 17.13 -9.14
N ARG A 232 -2.64 16.61 -10.32
CA ARG A 232 -2.18 17.45 -11.45
C ARG A 232 -3.31 18.34 -11.99
N GLU A 233 -4.55 17.91 -11.85
CA GLU A 233 -5.76 18.68 -12.22
C GLU A 233 -6.20 19.69 -11.17
N GLY A 234 -5.46 19.79 -10.05
CA GLY A 234 -5.67 20.80 -9.01
C GLY A 234 -6.63 20.39 -7.89
N GLU A 235 -7.02 19.12 -7.78
CA GLU A 235 -7.97 18.62 -6.77
C GLU A 235 -7.34 18.35 -5.39
N ALA A 236 -6.18 18.92 -5.08
CA ALA A 236 -5.40 18.60 -3.87
C ALA A 236 -6.22 18.71 -2.55
N ARG A 237 -7.14 19.70 -2.46
CA ARG A 237 -7.97 19.88 -1.25
C ARG A 237 -8.88 18.70 -0.94
N ARG A 238 -9.32 17.98 -1.98
CA ARG A 238 -10.19 16.82 -1.87
C ARG A 238 -9.42 15.56 -1.46
N LEU A 239 -8.11 15.56 -1.70
CA LEU A 239 -7.24 14.38 -1.54
C LEU A 239 -6.43 14.44 -0.25
N TRP A 240 -7.06 14.86 0.85
CA TRP A 240 -6.46 15.02 2.19
C TRP A 240 -5.82 13.74 2.74
N MET A 241 -6.23 12.55 2.24
CA MET A 241 -5.68 11.27 2.66
C MET A 241 -4.26 11.03 2.12
N LEU A 242 -3.82 11.77 1.12
CA LEU A 242 -2.47 11.67 0.58
C LEU A 242 -1.48 12.41 1.49
N LEU A 243 -0.52 11.68 2.07
CA LEU A 243 0.44 12.28 3.00
C LEU A 243 1.52 13.06 2.25
N PRO A 244 1.97 14.22 2.75
CA PRO A 244 2.97 15.05 2.07
C PRO A 244 4.34 14.37 1.88
N GLN A 245 4.70 13.43 2.78
CA GLN A 245 5.98 12.74 2.76
C GLN A 245 6.03 11.51 1.82
N ARG A 246 4.97 11.24 1.04
CA ARG A 246 4.99 10.17 0.04
C ARG A 246 6.03 10.44 -1.03
N GLN A 247 6.48 9.36 -1.64
CA GLN A 247 7.37 9.37 -2.80
C GLN A 247 6.71 8.57 -3.93
N PRO A 248 5.66 9.11 -4.57
CA PRO A 248 4.89 8.36 -5.55
C PRO A 248 5.74 7.96 -6.75
N THR A 249 5.61 6.70 -7.17
CA THR A 249 6.25 6.18 -8.37
C THR A 249 5.61 6.77 -9.63
N PRO A 250 6.37 7.00 -10.72
CA PRO A 250 5.79 7.41 -11.99
C PRO A 250 4.90 6.32 -12.64
N TRP A 251 4.98 5.08 -12.15
CA TRP A 251 4.25 3.93 -12.64
C TRP A 251 3.14 3.46 -11.70
N SER A 252 2.49 4.40 -11.03
CA SER A 252 1.32 4.10 -10.23
C SER A 252 0.28 3.35 -11.05
N GLY A 253 -0.21 2.24 -10.53
CA GLY A 253 -1.35 1.53 -11.09
C GLY A 253 -2.67 2.00 -10.49
N ARG A 254 -3.74 1.29 -10.85
CA ARG A 254 -5.07 1.57 -10.33
C ARG A 254 -5.95 0.34 -10.12
N TYR A 255 -5.41 -0.86 -10.31
CA TYR A 255 -6.23 -2.05 -10.26
C TYR A 255 -5.81 -3.00 -9.15
N VAL A 256 -6.83 -3.44 -8.41
CA VAL A 256 -6.76 -4.58 -7.50
C VAL A 256 -7.54 -5.72 -8.14
N VAL A 257 -6.86 -6.82 -8.42
CA VAL A 257 -7.44 -8.01 -9.06
C VAL A 257 -7.64 -9.08 -8.00
N VAL A 258 -8.85 -9.60 -7.88
CA VAL A 258 -9.15 -10.70 -6.96
C VAL A 258 -9.49 -11.95 -7.76
N ILE A 259 -8.78 -13.02 -7.49
CA ILE A 259 -9.01 -14.33 -8.13
C ILE A 259 -9.28 -15.42 -7.09
N ASP A 260 -9.75 -16.55 -7.57
CA ASP A 260 -9.77 -17.82 -6.85
C ASP A 260 -8.99 -18.82 -7.71
N SER A 261 -7.78 -19.19 -7.27
CA SER A 261 -6.86 -20.01 -8.05
C SER A 261 -7.20 -21.50 -8.05
N GLN A 262 -8.11 -21.96 -7.18
CA GLN A 262 -8.61 -23.34 -7.04
C GLN A 262 -7.51 -24.41 -7.06
N PRO A 263 -6.49 -24.32 -6.20
CA PRO A 263 -5.45 -25.31 -6.12
C PRO A 263 -6.02 -26.63 -5.55
N THR A 264 -5.45 -27.77 -5.92
CA THR A 264 -5.86 -29.10 -5.41
C THR A 264 -5.47 -29.34 -3.94
N GLY A 265 -4.56 -28.52 -3.40
CA GLY A 265 -4.11 -28.57 -2.00
C GLY A 265 -3.40 -27.27 -1.63
N ARG A 266 -3.10 -27.07 -0.35
CA ARG A 266 -2.36 -25.91 0.10
C ARG A 266 -0.93 -25.95 -0.44
N PRO A 267 -0.50 -24.99 -1.27
CA PRO A 267 0.88 -24.91 -1.72
C PRO A 267 1.84 -24.71 -0.53
N LEU A 268 3.04 -25.29 -0.58
CA LEU A 268 4.03 -25.17 0.50
C LEU A 268 4.45 -23.72 0.77
N TRP A 269 4.43 -22.87 -0.23
CA TRP A 269 4.75 -21.44 -0.10
C TRP A 269 3.59 -20.61 0.45
N ALA A 270 2.34 -21.13 0.38
CA ALA A 270 1.18 -20.41 0.89
C ALA A 270 1.28 -20.24 2.42
N PRO A 271 0.78 -19.11 2.96
CA PRO A 271 0.93 -18.83 4.36
C PRO A 271 0.25 -19.91 5.22
N ALA A 272 0.94 -20.30 6.30
CA ALA A 272 0.37 -21.12 7.35
C ALA A 272 -0.08 -20.21 8.51
N PRO A 273 -1.36 -19.84 8.61
CA PRO A 273 -1.84 -18.98 9.67
C PRO A 273 -1.73 -19.69 11.02
N GLN A 274 -1.48 -18.91 12.07
CA GLN A 274 -1.51 -19.46 13.41
C GLN A 274 -2.91 -20.00 13.73
N ALA A 275 -2.96 -21.18 14.32
CA ALA A 275 -4.23 -21.70 14.85
C ALA A 275 -4.73 -20.78 15.97
N ARG A 276 -6.02 -20.44 15.95
CA ARG A 276 -6.65 -19.78 17.10
C ARG A 276 -6.67 -20.79 18.26
N ARG A 277 -5.96 -20.48 19.31
CA ARG A 277 -6.08 -21.19 20.58
C ARG A 277 -7.42 -20.92 21.23
#